data_8536549cfdeddbb343d8363ae88479ef
#
_entry.id   8536549cfdeddbb343d8363ae88479ef
#
_cell.length_a   1.000
_cell.length_b   1.000
_cell.length_c   1.000
_cell.angle_alpha   90.00
_cell.angle_beta   90.00
_cell.angle_gamma   90.00
#
_symmetry.space_group_name_H-M   'P 1'
#
loop_
_entity.id
_entity.type
_entity.pdbx_description
1 polymer ?
#
loop_
_entity_poly.entity_id
_entity_poly.type
_entity_poly.pdbx_seq_one_letter_code
_entity_poly.pdbx_strand_id
1 'polypeptide(L)'
;MLEQYKTIHQDGQHEIEIKGSRFIAHFKRTETEEEALEFIQAIKKEHWKATHNCSSYLIGERDEFQRAMDDGEPSGTAGIPMLEVLKKQALKNTTVVVTRYFGGTKLGAGGLVRAYTGAVAEGLKAIGVVQASLETILKVTIDYSTVGKLEYYLETNTISVVDKEFTDVVAIHCSLPVEEVESFQESVIELLQNKVQFEELGQQYIERLISSEE
;
A
#
# COMPACT_ATOMS: atom_id res chain seq x y z
N MET A 1 -6.78 -6.52 14.20
CA MET A 1 -5.99 -6.47 12.94
C MET A 1 -6.90 -6.91 11.80
N LEU A 2 -6.81 -6.24 10.65
CA LEU A 2 -7.54 -6.64 9.44
C LEU A 2 -6.85 -7.87 8.83
N GLU A 3 -7.64 -8.80 8.30
CA GLU A 3 -7.06 -9.92 7.53
C GLU A 3 -6.39 -9.42 6.25
N GLN A 4 -6.97 -8.38 5.63
CA GLN A 4 -6.46 -7.75 4.42
C GLN A 4 -6.79 -6.26 4.40
N TYR A 5 -5.92 -5.45 3.81
CA TYR A 5 -6.21 -4.05 3.48
C TYR A 5 -5.37 -3.60 2.29
N LYS A 6 -5.80 -2.49 1.66
CA LYS A 6 -5.05 -1.85 0.57
C LYS A 6 -4.36 -0.59 1.09
N THR A 7 -3.16 -0.33 0.58
CA THR A 7 -2.42 0.92 0.85
C THR A 7 -1.53 1.26 -0.35
N ILE A 8 -0.88 2.40 -0.33
CA ILE A 8 0.09 2.77 -1.37
C ILE A 8 1.33 1.86 -1.29
N HIS A 9 1.90 1.52 -2.45
CA HIS A 9 3.11 0.70 -2.51
C HIS A 9 4.32 1.43 -1.94
N GLN A 10 4.48 2.71 -2.31
CA GLN A 10 5.60 3.54 -1.87
C GLN A 10 5.18 5.01 -1.73
N ASP A 11 5.90 5.75 -0.90
CA ASP A 11 5.81 7.20 -0.89
C ASP A 11 6.28 7.75 -2.23
N GLY A 12 5.64 8.82 -2.72
CA GLY A 12 6.01 9.37 -4.00
C GLY A 12 5.15 10.55 -4.43
N GLN A 13 5.39 11.01 -5.65
CA GLN A 13 4.63 12.11 -6.22
C GLN A 13 4.37 11.91 -7.71
N HIS A 14 3.32 12.55 -8.20
CA HIS A 14 2.97 12.61 -9.61
C HIS A 14 2.39 13.97 -9.97
N GLU A 15 2.76 14.49 -11.14
CA GLU A 15 2.30 15.79 -11.62
C GLU A 15 1.44 15.64 -12.86
N ILE A 16 0.33 16.38 -12.90
CA ILE A 16 -0.50 16.57 -14.09
C ILE A 16 -0.66 18.07 -14.38
N GLU A 17 -0.90 18.39 -15.64
CA GLU A 17 -1.19 19.76 -16.07
C GLU A 17 -2.60 19.84 -16.68
N ILE A 18 -3.38 20.82 -16.21
CA ILE A 18 -4.74 21.06 -16.70
C ILE A 18 -4.91 22.56 -16.97
N LYS A 19 -5.10 22.93 -18.22
CA LYS A 19 -5.30 24.31 -18.67
C LYS A 19 -4.23 25.27 -18.14
N GLY A 20 -2.97 24.84 -18.16
CA GLY A 20 -1.82 25.59 -17.68
C GLY A 20 -1.63 25.58 -16.16
N SER A 21 -2.57 25.07 -15.36
CA SER A 21 -2.38 24.85 -13.93
C SER A 21 -1.68 23.52 -13.71
N ARG A 22 -0.65 23.51 -12.83
CA ARG A 22 0.05 22.29 -12.42
C ARG A 22 -0.55 21.77 -11.13
N PHE A 23 -0.78 20.46 -11.08
CA PHE A 23 -1.28 19.75 -9.90
C PHE A 23 -0.28 18.65 -9.57
N ILE A 24 0.38 18.74 -8.41
CA ILE A 24 1.38 17.77 -7.95
C ILE A 24 0.77 17.02 -6.78
N ALA A 25 0.45 15.75 -6.97
CA ALA A 25 -0.06 14.88 -5.91
C ALA A 25 1.13 14.20 -5.20
N HIS A 26 1.30 14.48 -3.92
CA HIS A 26 2.31 13.90 -3.03
C HIS A 26 1.62 12.88 -2.12
N PHE A 27 2.19 11.68 -2.01
CA PHE A 27 1.62 10.59 -1.22
C PHE A 27 2.62 10.13 -0.18
N LYS A 28 2.10 9.81 1.00
CA LYS A 28 2.85 9.18 2.08
C LYS A 28 1.98 8.16 2.81
N ARG A 29 2.57 7.01 3.14
CA ARG A 29 1.98 6.08 4.10
C ARG A 29 2.12 6.67 5.51
N THR A 30 1.00 6.79 6.22
CA THR A 30 0.94 7.38 7.57
C THR A 30 0.04 6.53 8.45
N GLU A 31 0.53 6.12 9.60
CA GLU A 31 -0.21 5.25 10.52
C GLU A 31 -0.89 6.04 11.64
N THR A 32 -0.49 7.31 11.83
CA THR A 32 -1.05 8.20 12.83
C THR A 32 -1.47 9.55 12.23
N GLU A 33 -2.41 10.23 12.88
CA GLU A 33 -2.81 11.59 12.49
C GLU A 33 -1.64 12.59 12.62
N GLU A 34 -0.74 12.37 13.58
CA GLU A 34 0.45 13.20 13.78
C GLU A 34 1.39 13.12 12.57
N GLU A 35 1.71 11.92 12.10
CA GLU A 35 2.50 11.70 10.87
C GLU A 35 1.86 12.35 9.64
N ALA A 36 0.53 12.25 9.51
CA ALA A 36 -0.20 12.90 8.41
C ALA A 36 -0.06 14.42 8.46
N LEU A 37 -0.22 15.02 9.62
CA LEU A 37 -0.10 16.47 9.82
C LEU A 37 1.33 16.95 9.60
N GLU A 38 2.35 16.22 10.06
CA GLU A 38 3.76 16.51 9.79
C GLU A 38 4.06 16.50 8.30
N PHE A 39 3.60 15.48 7.58
CA PHE A 39 3.77 15.39 6.13
C PHE A 39 3.10 16.55 5.40
N ILE A 40 1.85 16.89 5.74
CA ILE A 40 1.12 18.02 5.16
C ILE A 40 1.90 19.32 5.38
N GLN A 41 2.43 19.56 6.59
CA GLN A 41 3.20 20.75 6.89
C GLN A 41 4.54 20.79 6.13
N ALA A 42 5.20 19.65 5.96
CA ALA A 42 6.43 19.55 5.18
C ALA A 42 6.19 19.97 3.71
N ILE A 43 5.13 19.43 3.08
CA ILE A 43 4.77 19.80 1.70
C ILE A 43 4.38 21.29 1.60
N LYS A 44 3.60 21.83 2.53
CA LYS A 44 3.24 23.24 2.57
C LYS A 44 4.49 24.15 2.68
N LYS A 45 5.47 23.72 3.44
CA LYS A 45 6.74 24.46 3.60
C LYS A 45 7.58 24.38 2.32
N GLU A 46 7.67 23.24 1.69
CA GLU A 46 8.39 23.04 0.44
C GLU A 46 7.75 23.86 -0.70
N HIS A 47 6.43 23.76 -0.82
CA HIS A 47 5.64 24.42 -1.86
C HIS A 47 4.96 25.71 -1.38
N TRP A 48 5.66 26.51 -0.57
CA TRP A 48 5.11 27.74 0.03
C TRP A 48 4.67 28.83 -0.98
N LYS A 49 5.17 28.74 -2.23
CA LYS A 49 4.77 29.60 -3.35
C LYS A 49 3.55 29.10 -4.11
N ALA A 50 3.09 27.91 -3.81
CA ALA A 50 1.92 27.35 -4.48
C ALA A 50 0.67 28.16 -4.15
N THR A 51 -0.32 28.10 -5.04
CA THR A 51 -1.60 28.77 -4.82
C THR A 51 -2.38 28.07 -3.71
N HIS A 52 -2.39 26.72 -3.70
CA HIS A 52 -3.06 25.90 -2.70
C HIS A 52 -2.29 24.59 -2.49
N ASN A 53 -2.33 24.05 -1.26
CA ASN A 53 -1.84 22.72 -0.91
C ASN A 53 -2.99 21.97 -0.21
N CYS A 54 -3.93 21.49 -1.01
CA CYS A 54 -5.09 20.75 -0.52
C CYS A 54 -4.69 19.36 -0.04
N SER A 55 -5.32 18.85 1.00
CA SER A 55 -4.88 17.56 1.56
C SER A 55 -6.04 16.71 2.05
N SER A 56 -5.81 15.40 2.09
CA SER A 56 -6.73 14.43 2.64
C SER A 56 -5.98 13.23 3.20
N TYR A 57 -6.53 12.57 4.20
CA TYR A 57 -6.01 11.32 4.74
C TYR A 57 -7.09 10.38 5.23
N LEU A 58 -6.75 9.09 5.21
CA LEU A 58 -7.47 7.98 5.82
C LEU A 58 -6.48 7.19 6.67
N ILE A 59 -6.76 7.07 7.97
CA ILE A 59 -5.87 6.40 8.93
C ILE A 59 -6.69 5.49 9.83
N GLY A 60 -6.11 4.33 10.13
CA GLY A 60 -6.68 3.30 10.99
C GLY A 60 -7.44 2.22 10.22
N GLU A 61 -7.66 1.11 10.89
CA GLU A 61 -8.31 -0.07 10.30
C GLU A 61 -9.75 0.20 9.85
N ARG A 62 -10.46 1.07 10.59
CA ARG A 62 -11.86 1.44 10.34
C ARG A 62 -12.01 2.89 9.89
N ASP A 63 -10.92 3.49 9.37
CA ASP A 63 -10.88 4.90 8.98
C ASP A 63 -11.21 5.84 10.15
N GLU A 64 -10.71 5.52 11.36
CA GLU A 64 -10.99 6.24 12.60
C GLU A 64 -10.62 7.72 12.48
N PHE A 65 -9.53 8.01 11.75
CA PHE A 65 -9.11 9.36 11.45
C PHE A 65 -9.18 9.62 9.97
N GLN A 66 -10.07 10.53 9.58
CA GLN A 66 -10.19 10.98 8.21
C GLN A 66 -10.38 12.49 8.17
N ARG A 67 -9.73 13.12 7.22
CA ARG A 67 -9.82 14.57 7.06
C ARG A 67 -9.69 14.98 5.61
N ALA A 68 -10.34 16.12 5.28
CA ALA A 68 -10.28 16.75 3.97
C ALA A 68 -10.12 18.25 4.16
N MET A 69 -9.14 18.86 3.47
CA MET A 69 -8.80 20.28 3.61
C MET A 69 -8.63 20.91 2.23
N ASP A 70 -9.39 21.97 1.96
CA ASP A 70 -9.40 22.68 0.67
C ASP A 70 -8.29 23.74 0.56
N ASP A 71 -7.66 24.15 1.65
CA ASP A 71 -6.53 25.09 1.70
C ASP A 71 -6.76 26.38 0.88
N GLY A 72 -7.97 26.94 0.97
CA GLY A 72 -8.37 28.16 0.26
C GLY A 72 -8.95 27.97 -1.13
N GLU A 73 -9.03 26.76 -1.68
CA GLU A 73 -9.90 26.47 -2.81
C GLU A 73 -11.38 26.63 -2.41
N PRO A 74 -12.32 26.82 -3.34
CA PRO A 74 -13.75 26.85 -3.00
C PRO A 74 -14.17 25.59 -2.24
N SER A 75 -14.94 25.77 -1.18
CA SER A 75 -15.33 24.70 -0.26
C SER A 75 -15.88 23.47 -0.99
N GLY A 76 -15.33 22.28 -0.68
CA GLY A 76 -15.72 20.99 -1.22
C GLY A 76 -15.25 20.71 -2.65
N THR A 77 -14.35 21.54 -3.21
CA THR A 77 -13.86 21.32 -4.58
C THR A 77 -12.52 20.59 -4.68
N ALA A 78 -11.83 20.40 -3.56
CA ALA A 78 -10.51 19.76 -3.51
C ALA A 78 -10.43 18.64 -2.48
N GLY A 79 -10.42 18.96 -1.19
CA GLY A 79 -10.18 17.99 -0.13
C GLY A 79 -11.16 16.82 -0.13
N ILE A 80 -12.49 17.11 -0.15
CA ILE A 80 -13.52 16.06 -0.17
C ILE A 80 -13.40 15.18 -1.43
N PRO A 81 -13.29 15.73 -2.66
CA PRO A 81 -13.06 14.92 -3.86
C PRO A 81 -11.83 14.01 -3.78
N MET A 82 -10.73 14.50 -3.22
CA MET A 82 -9.51 13.70 -3.01
C MET A 82 -9.76 12.55 -2.03
N LEU A 83 -10.41 12.82 -0.89
CA LEU A 83 -10.76 11.83 0.11
C LEU A 83 -11.65 10.71 -0.47
N GLU A 84 -12.62 11.07 -1.30
CA GLU A 84 -13.50 10.11 -1.95
C GLU A 84 -12.74 9.18 -2.94
N VAL A 85 -11.66 9.64 -3.58
CA VAL A 85 -10.79 8.76 -4.37
C VAL A 85 -10.11 7.72 -3.49
N LEU A 86 -9.54 8.13 -2.34
CA LEU A 86 -8.90 7.21 -1.40
C LEU A 86 -9.91 6.16 -0.89
N LYS A 87 -11.12 6.59 -0.51
CA LYS A 87 -12.19 5.70 -0.06
C LYS A 87 -12.65 4.72 -1.16
N LYS A 88 -12.85 5.20 -2.38
CA LYS A 88 -13.26 4.37 -3.51
C LYS A 88 -12.23 3.28 -3.82
N GLN A 89 -10.96 3.57 -3.63
CA GLN A 89 -9.85 2.60 -3.76
C GLN A 89 -9.69 1.71 -2.52
N ALA A 90 -10.51 1.92 -1.47
CA ALA A 90 -10.45 1.23 -0.19
C ALA A 90 -9.06 1.29 0.49
N LEU A 91 -8.34 2.40 0.30
CA LEU A 91 -7.02 2.59 0.86
C LEU A 91 -7.10 2.82 2.37
N LYS A 92 -6.07 2.36 3.09
CA LYS A 92 -5.82 2.60 4.50
C LYS A 92 -4.46 3.28 4.69
N ASN A 93 -4.32 3.99 5.80
CA ASN A 93 -3.05 4.56 6.24
C ASN A 93 -2.35 5.38 5.13
N THR A 94 -3.12 6.23 4.46
CA THR A 94 -2.67 7.01 3.31
C THR A 94 -2.99 8.48 3.47
N THR A 95 -1.97 9.32 3.33
CA THR A 95 -2.08 10.78 3.25
C THR A 95 -1.71 11.25 1.85
N VAL A 96 -2.51 12.15 1.28
CA VAL A 96 -2.25 12.81 0.01
C VAL A 96 -2.32 14.33 0.16
N VAL A 97 -1.36 15.03 -0.43
CA VAL A 97 -1.37 16.49 -0.60
C VAL A 97 -1.30 16.80 -2.08
N VAL A 98 -2.25 17.57 -2.59
CA VAL A 98 -2.20 18.07 -3.96
C VAL A 98 -1.84 19.55 -3.95
N THR A 99 -0.64 19.85 -4.42
CA THR A 99 -0.10 21.19 -4.59
C THR A 99 -0.53 21.75 -5.94
N ARG A 100 -1.18 22.90 -5.94
CA ARG A 100 -1.60 23.57 -7.18
C ARG A 100 -0.84 24.87 -7.39
N TYR A 101 -0.30 25.03 -8.61
CA TYR A 101 0.17 26.29 -9.16
C TYR A 101 -0.82 26.76 -10.24
N PHE A 102 -1.45 27.92 -10.02
CA PHE A 102 -2.44 28.46 -10.95
C PHE A 102 -1.82 28.89 -12.28
N GLY A 103 -2.39 28.44 -13.39
CA GLY A 103 -1.90 28.67 -14.74
C GLY A 103 -2.62 29.80 -15.52
N GLY A 104 -3.32 30.70 -14.81
CA GLY A 104 -4.02 31.83 -15.45
C GLY A 104 -5.46 31.55 -15.92
N THR A 105 -5.84 30.27 -16.08
CA THR A 105 -7.20 29.91 -16.54
C THR A 105 -8.01 29.32 -15.38
N LYS A 106 -9.17 29.92 -15.07
CA LYS A 106 -10.11 29.41 -14.07
C LYS A 106 -10.78 28.11 -14.56
N LEU A 107 -10.79 27.09 -13.70
CA LEU A 107 -11.39 25.79 -14.01
C LEU A 107 -12.89 25.71 -13.68
N GLY A 108 -13.36 26.57 -12.76
CA GLY A 108 -14.69 26.46 -12.14
C GLY A 108 -14.81 25.27 -11.18
N ALA A 109 -15.86 25.23 -10.36
CA ALA A 109 -16.01 24.21 -9.31
C ALA A 109 -15.95 22.78 -9.86
N GLY A 110 -16.71 22.44 -10.91
CA GLY A 110 -16.68 21.11 -11.54
C GLY A 110 -15.34 20.78 -12.20
N GLY A 111 -14.61 21.79 -12.69
CA GLY A 111 -13.26 21.62 -13.23
C GLY A 111 -12.24 21.33 -12.14
N LEU A 112 -12.34 22.00 -10.99
CA LEU A 112 -11.49 21.74 -9.82
C LEU A 112 -11.70 20.33 -9.28
N VAL A 113 -12.96 19.93 -9.06
CA VAL A 113 -13.28 18.56 -8.61
C VAL A 113 -12.61 17.53 -9.52
N ARG A 114 -12.76 17.65 -10.85
CA ARG A 114 -12.12 16.72 -11.82
C ARG A 114 -10.59 16.79 -11.78
N ALA A 115 -10.01 17.96 -11.58
CA ALA A 115 -8.56 18.12 -11.54
C ALA A 115 -7.96 17.46 -10.29
N TYR A 116 -8.53 17.70 -9.10
CA TYR A 116 -8.05 17.11 -7.86
C TYR A 116 -8.27 15.59 -7.82
N THR A 117 -9.44 15.09 -8.25
CA THR A 117 -9.67 13.63 -8.36
C THR A 117 -8.73 12.97 -9.37
N GLY A 118 -8.51 13.62 -10.54
CA GLY A 118 -7.60 13.13 -11.56
C GLY A 118 -6.15 13.07 -11.06
N ALA A 119 -5.66 14.13 -10.40
CA ALA A 119 -4.31 14.17 -9.85
C ALA A 119 -4.07 13.04 -8.85
N VAL A 120 -5.04 12.77 -7.95
CA VAL A 120 -4.92 11.65 -6.99
C VAL A 120 -4.99 10.31 -7.71
N ALA A 121 -5.94 10.11 -8.63
CA ALA A 121 -6.11 8.83 -9.32
C ALA A 121 -4.91 8.47 -10.21
N GLU A 122 -4.37 9.44 -10.97
CA GLU A 122 -3.18 9.22 -11.80
C GLU A 122 -1.93 9.03 -10.94
N GLY A 123 -1.83 9.78 -9.84
CA GLY A 123 -0.75 9.61 -8.86
C GLY A 123 -0.74 8.21 -8.25
N LEU A 124 -1.89 7.68 -7.82
CA LEU A 124 -1.99 6.31 -7.28
C LEU A 124 -1.57 5.26 -8.30
N LYS A 125 -1.91 5.44 -9.59
CA LYS A 125 -1.42 4.55 -10.65
C LYS A 125 0.11 4.62 -10.81
N ALA A 126 0.69 5.81 -10.67
CA ALA A 126 2.13 6.01 -10.85
C ALA A 126 2.95 5.42 -9.69
N ILE A 127 2.49 5.58 -8.42
CA ILE A 127 3.21 5.07 -7.25
C ILE A 127 2.87 3.63 -6.90
N GLY A 128 1.77 3.09 -7.43
CA GLY A 128 1.27 1.74 -7.18
C GLY A 128 0.45 1.62 -5.89
N VAL A 129 -0.40 0.61 -5.88
CA VAL A 129 -1.20 0.20 -4.72
C VAL A 129 -0.89 -1.26 -4.42
N VAL A 130 -0.79 -1.62 -3.14
CA VAL A 130 -0.58 -2.98 -2.67
C VAL A 130 -1.78 -3.49 -1.90
N GLN A 131 -2.01 -4.79 -2.01
CA GLN A 131 -2.81 -5.56 -1.08
C GLN A 131 -1.88 -6.09 0.01
N ALA A 132 -2.10 -5.70 1.25
CA ALA A 132 -1.46 -6.26 2.43
C ALA A 132 -2.38 -7.35 3.00
N SER A 133 -1.89 -8.58 3.07
CA SER A 133 -2.61 -9.74 3.63
C SER A 133 -1.88 -10.24 4.86
N LEU A 134 -2.61 -10.49 5.95
CA LEU A 134 -2.04 -11.05 7.17
C LEU A 134 -1.79 -12.54 6.96
N GLU A 135 -0.53 -12.96 6.96
CA GLU A 135 -0.11 -14.33 6.70
C GLU A 135 0.72 -14.91 7.84
N THR A 136 0.63 -16.21 8.04
CA THR A 136 1.46 -16.94 9.00
C THR A 136 2.81 -17.21 8.39
N ILE A 137 3.89 -16.90 9.13
CA ILE A 137 5.25 -17.26 8.76
C ILE A 137 5.58 -18.61 9.39
N LEU A 138 5.76 -19.59 8.52
CA LEU A 138 6.09 -20.95 8.87
C LEU A 138 7.53 -21.28 8.51
N LYS A 139 8.36 -21.57 9.49
CA LYS A 139 9.72 -22.06 9.30
C LYS A 139 9.68 -23.55 9.02
N VAL A 140 10.20 -23.96 7.87
CA VAL A 140 10.27 -25.35 7.41
C VAL A 140 11.73 -25.79 7.44
N THR A 141 12.10 -26.66 8.37
CA THR A 141 13.48 -27.15 8.53
C THR A 141 13.64 -28.53 7.91
N ILE A 142 14.64 -28.68 7.03
CA ILE A 142 14.89 -29.89 6.24
C ILE A 142 16.39 -30.16 6.08
N ASP A 143 16.72 -31.38 5.66
CA ASP A 143 18.08 -31.74 5.25
C ASP A 143 18.40 -31.20 3.83
N TYR A 144 19.67 -30.91 3.56
CA TYR A 144 20.16 -30.46 2.25
C TYR A 144 19.72 -31.33 1.08
N SER A 145 19.62 -32.65 1.29
CA SER A 145 19.22 -33.61 0.25
C SER A 145 17.81 -33.44 -0.27
N THR A 146 16.95 -32.75 0.47
CA THR A 146 15.53 -32.54 0.15
C THR A 146 15.19 -31.11 -0.30
N VAL A 147 16.15 -30.19 -0.25
CA VAL A 147 15.94 -28.75 -0.59
C VAL A 147 15.31 -28.58 -1.97
N GLY A 148 15.90 -29.18 -3.02
CA GLY A 148 15.38 -29.03 -4.38
C GLY A 148 13.96 -29.54 -4.56
N LYS A 149 13.57 -30.58 -3.78
CA LYS A 149 12.22 -31.13 -3.81
C LYS A 149 11.19 -30.18 -3.19
N LEU A 150 11.59 -29.56 -2.07
CA LEU A 150 10.75 -28.55 -1.41
C LEU A 150 10.65 -27.27 -2.24
N GLU A 151 11.77 -26.76 -2.75
CA GLU A 151 11.77 -25.54 -3.59
C GLU A 151 10.89 -25.71 -4.83
N TYR A 152 10.97 -26.85 -5.51
CA TYR A 152 10.09 -27.14 -6.65
C TYR A 152 8.61 -27.15 -6.26
N TYR A 153 8.30 -27.73 -5.09
CA TYR A 153 6.93 -27.72 -4.57
C TYR A 153 6.43 -26.30 -4.26
N LEU A 154 7.25 -25.50 -3.59
CA LEU A 154 6.92 -24.11 -3.25
C LEU A 154 6.68 -23.26 -4.51
N GLU A 155 7.54 -23.38 -5.50
CA GLU A 155 7.40 -22.69 -6.78
C GLU A 155 6.15 -23.09 -7.55
N THR A 156 5.90 -24.42 -7.66
CA THR A 156 4.75 -24.97 -8.39
C THR A 156 3.43 -24.54 -7.76
N ASN A 157 3.37 -24.44 -6.43
CA ASN A 157 2.18 -24.02 -5.70
C ASN A 157 2.13 -22.51 -5.40
N THR A 158 3.05 -21.73 -5.94
CA THR A 158 3.12 -20.27 -5.77
C THR A 158 3.19 -19.84 -4.29
N ILE A 159 3.84 -20.66 -3.44
CA ILE A 159 4.05 -20.35 -2.02
C ILE A 159 5.16 -19.31 -1.89
N SER A 160 4.88 -18.22 -1.18
CA SER A 160 5.85 -17.15 -0.97
C SER A 160 6.95 -17.58 0.02
N VAL A 161 8.20 -17.43 -0.38
CA VAL A 161 9.38 -17.62 0.48
C VAL A 161 9.85 -16.25 0.96
N VAL A 162 9.89 -16.07 2.27
CA VAL A 162 10.26 -14.79 2.92
C VAL A 162 11.77 -14.76 3.20
N ASP A 163 12.32 -15.90 3.66
CA ASP A 163 13.74 -16.01 4.01
C ASP A 163 14.23 -17.45 3.90
N LYS A 164 15.57 -17.63 3.82
CA LYS A 164 16.24 -18.92 3.81
C LYS A 164 17.51 -18.87 4.67
N GLU A 165 17.63 -19.80 5.61
CA GLU A 165 18.79 -19.97 6.47
C GLU A 165 19.52 -21.27 6.11
N PHE A 166 20.84 -21.19 5.97
CA PHE A 166 21.70 -22.31 5.64
C PHE A 166 22.72 -22.53 6.76
N THR A 167 22.54 -23.62 7.51
CA THR A 167 23.45 -24.04 8.60
C THR A 167 23.87 -25.49 8.35
N ASP A 168 23.86 -26.35 9.37
CA ASP A 168 23.91 -27.81 9.26
C ASP A 168 22.62 -28.42 8.68
N VAL A 169 21.55 -27.66 8.73
CA VAL A 169 20.26 -27.91 8.07
C VAL A 169 19.86 -26.71 7.24
N VAL A 170 18.81 -26.82 6.43
CA VAL A 170 18.23 -25.71 5.70
C VAL A 170 16.87 -25.38 6.30
N ALA A 171 16.65 -24.12 6.64
CA ALA A 171 15.36 -23.61 7.06
C ALA A 171 14.82 -22.64 6.00
N ILE A 172 13.62 -22.89 5.50
CA ILE A 172 12.90 -22.03 4.56
C ILE A 172 11.71 -21.44 5.30
N HIS A 173 11.61 -20.10 5.30
CA HIS A 173 10.50 -19.39 5.90
C HIS A 173 9.44 -19.14 4.82
N CYS A 174 8.31 -19.79 4.94
CA CYS A 174 7.19 -19.67 4.02
C CYS A 174 6.12 -18.75 4.61
N SER A 175 5.50 -17.95 3.76
CA SER A 175 4.35 -17.14 4.10
C SER A 175 3.10 -17.75 3.53
N LEU A 176 2.08 -17.99 4.36
CA LEU A 176 0.86 -18.72 4.03
C LEU A 176 -0.35 -18.02 4.66
N PRO A 177 -1.50 -17.95 3.95
CA PRO A 177 -2.79 -17.68 4.58
C PRO A 177 -3.02 -18.65 5.74
N VAL A 178 -3.65 -18.15 6.82
CA VAL A 178 -3.86 -18.97 8.05
C VAL A 178 -4.59 -20.28 7.74
N GLU A 179 -5.58 -20.20 6.86
CA GLU A 179 -6.40 -21.33 6.43
C GLU A 179 -5.66 -22.39 5.59
N GLU A 180 -4.51 -22.04 5.03
CA GLU A 180 -3.70 -22.94 4.19
C GLU A 180 -2.56 -23.64 4.96
N VAL A 181 -2.25 -23.21 6.17
CA VAL A 181 -1.10 -23.72 6.95
C VAL A 181 -1.18 -25.21 7.17
N GLU A 182 -2.33 -25.73 7.63
CA GLU A 182 -2.51 -27.16 7.94
C GLU A 182 -2.38 -28.02 6.67
N SER A 183 -3.05 -27.66 5.58
CA SER A 183 -2.99 -28.40 4.32
C SER A 183 -1.59 -28.37 3.68
N PHE A 184 -0.87 -27.26 3.83
CA PHE A 184 0.52 -27.15 3.42
C PHE A 184 1.42 -28.09 4.22
N GLN A 185 1.29 -28.11 5.55
CA GLN A 185 2.08 -29.00 6.40
C GLN A 185 1.86 -30.47 6.03
N GLU A 186 0.60 -30.90 5.87
CA GLU A 186 0.28 -32.26 5.45
C GLU A 186 0.94 -32.63 4.11
N SER A 187 0.83 -31.76 3.12
CA SER A 187 1.41 -31.98 1.80
C SER A 187 2.93 -32.07 1.83
N VAL A 188 3.60 -31.23 2.62
CA VAL A 188 5.08 -31.25 2.76
C VAL A 188 5.55 -32.47 3.56
N ILE A 189 4.80 -32.91 4.58
CA ILE A 189 5.08 -34.15 5.32
C ILE A 189 5.05 -35.34 4.38
N GLU A 190 4.04 -35.46 3.54
CA GLU A 190 3.93 -36.54 2.53
C GLU A 190 5.05 -36.45 1.51
N LEU A 191 5.29 -35.25 0.95
CA LEU A 191 6.35 -34.99 -0.03
C LEU A 191 7.72 -35.43 0.46
N LEU A 192 8.05 -35.12 1.73
CA LEU A 192 9.38 -35.32 2.33
C LEU A 192 9.46 -36.59 3.21
N GLN A 193 8.42 -37.42 3.20
CA GLN A 193 8.37 -38.69 3.93
C GLN A 193 8.67 -38.51 5.44
N ASN A 194 8.00 -37.55 6.08
CA ASN A 194 8.16 -37.16 7.49
C ASN A 194 9.58 -36.62 7.86
N LYS A 195 10.41 -36.24 6.90
CA LYS A 195 11.76 -35.67 7.15
C LYS A 195 11.72 -34.14 7.11
N VAL A 196 10.87 -33.56 7.93
CA VAL A 196 10.64 -32.10 8.02
C VAL A 196 10.21 -31.73 9.44
N GLN A 197 10.60 -30.52 9.86
CA GLN A 197 10.11 -29.91 11.09
C GLN A 197 9.50 -28.56 10.76
N PHE A 198 8.43 -28.20 11.48
CA PHE A 198 7.74 -26.93 11.33
C PHE A 198 7.76 -26.12 12.63
N GLU A 199 7.90 -24.82 12.50
CA GLU A 199 7.78 -23.85 13.59
C GLU A 199 7.02 -22.63 13.08
N GLU A 200 5.93 -22.26 13.77
CA GLU A 200 5.24 -21.00 13.47
C GLU A 200 5.97 -19.83 14.15
N LEU A 201 6.44 -18.88 13.35
CA LEU A 201 7.17 -17.71 13.83
C LEU A 201 6.24 -16.52 14.16
N GLY A 202 4.95 -16.64 13.87
CA GLY A 202 3.94 -15.61 14.05
C GLY A 202 3.31 -15.16 12.75
N GLN A 203 2.63 -14.01 12.80
CA GLN A 203 1.93 -13.44 11.65
C GLN A 203 2.53 -12.09 11.26
N GLN A 204 2.56 -11.81 9.97
CA GLN A 204 2.94 -10.50 9.41
C GLN A 204 2.15 -10.18 8.16
N TYR A 205 2.08 -8.89 7.81
CA TYR A 205 1.48 -8.47 6.56
C TYR A 205 2.45 -8.68 5.40
N ILE A 206 1.98 -9.42 4.39
CA ILE A 206 2.68 -9.60 3.11
C ILE A 206 2.01 -8.71 2.07
N GLU A 207 2.81 -7.84 1.45
CA GLU A 207 2.34 -6.88 0.46
C GLU A 207 2.54 -7.42 -0.95
N ARG A 208 1.48 -7.39 -1.76
CA ARG A 208 1.51 -7.74 -3.18
C ARG A 208 0.98 -6.57 -4.00
N LEU A 209 1.71 -6.19 -5.05
CA LEU A 209 1.24 -5.15 -5.98
C LEU A 209 -0.08 -5.56 -6.62
N ILE A 210 -1.04 -4.64 -6.60
CA ILE A 210 -2.28 -4.78 -7.38
C ILE A 210 -1.98 -4.21 -8.76
N SER A 211 -2.08 -5.05 -9.80
CA SER A 211 -1.98 -4.54 -11.17
C SER A 211 -3.09 -3.52 -11.43
N SER A 212 -2.75 -2.41 -12.08
CA SER A 212 -3.66 -1.30 -12.39
C SER A 212 -4.67 -1.63 -13.51
N GLU A 213 -4.97 -2.91 -13.72
CA GLU A 213 -5.97 -3.39 -14.67
C GLU A 213 -7.20 -3.91 -13.91
N GLU A 214 -8.01 -2.97 -13.38
CA GLU A 214 -9.46 -3.17 -13.15
C GLU A 214 -10.17 -1.80 -13.02
#